data_436cbd8b18e0bf7b1cf1e9da833d138c
#
_entry.id   436cbd8b18e0bf7b1cf1e9da833d138c
#
_cell.length_a   1.000
_cell.length_b   1.000
_cell.length_c   1.000
_cell.angle_alpha   90.00
_cell.angle_beta   90.00
_cell.angle_gamma   90.00
#
_symmetry.space_group_name_H-M   'P 1'
#
loop_
_entity.id
_entity.type
_entity.pdbx_description
1 polymer ?
#
loop_
_entity_poly.entity_id
_entity_poly.type
_entity_poly.pdbx_seq_one_letter_code
_entity_poly.pdbx_strand_id
1 'polypeptide(L)'
;MDTRQSDQSANQTAIGRRFFLRAAALAAATPILTEAALARAADPAKTPGPSGAPPSGMALHGQGPNIPPPGAVLINANENPLGPSKAACDAIARMAPLGGRYDRNGETERLAMTFAAQNGLKVENVAVYAGSSEPLHYSVLAFTSPARSFVTADPSYEAGMYAAKTSQAKIVKVPLTADYAHDVKAMVAADPNAGVIYICNPNNPTGTTTTKQDIAWALDNKPAGSILLVDEAYIHLSDAQDTLDLVAAGKDLIVLRTFSKIYGMAGIRCGFAVARPDLLARLAPFGQNAMPITGSAAARASLEDKGLVAERKTIIGDTRRDTLAWLKANGYKVIGAPETNCFMIDTGRDGKAVIAAMKARGVYIGRTWPIWPNAVRVSVGTPQEMAAFKTAFKTVMDSKAVATSGHEAGGHRADLGYHATI
;
A
#
# COMPACT_ATOMS: atom_id res chain seq x y z
N MET A 1 70.94 -11.18 14.70
CA MET A 1 71.42 -10.55 15.91
C MET A 1 70.88 -9.14 15.84
N ASP A 2 69.90 -8.92 16.25
CA ASP A 2 68.89 -8.72 17.20
C ASP A 2 69.00 -7.33 17.86
N THR A 3 68.16 -6.40 17.50
CA THR A 3 67.74 -5.21 18.25
C THR A 3 66.76 -4.38 17.41
N ARG A 4 65.50 -4.84 17.25
CA ARG A 4 64.39 -4.01 16.72
C ARG A 4 63.03 -4.55 17.16
N GLN A 5 62.83 -4.75 18.46
CA GLN A 5 61.53 -5.22 18.94
C GLN A 5 60.99 -4.54 20.22
N SER A 6 61.53 -3.37 20.62
CA SER A 6 61.15 -2.72 21.87
C SER A 6 60.43 -1.36 21.75
N ASP A 7 60.07 -0.86 20.54
CA ASP A 7 59.50 0.49 20.41
C ASP A 7 58.03 0.58 19.96
N GLN A 8 57.34 -0.55 19.84
CA GLN A 8 55.90 -0.51 19.45
C GLN A 8 54.89 -0.60 20.62
N SER A 9 55.33 -0.96 21.82
CA SER A 9 54.42 -1.08 22.96
C SER A 9 54.17 0.19 23.77
N ALA A 10 55.04 1.20 23.62
CA ALA A 10 54.96 2.49 24.32
C ALA A 10 54.00 3.50 23.71
N ASN A 11 53.64 3.34 22.42
CA ASN A 11 52.83 4.33 21.70
C ASN A 11 51.29 4.02 21.76
N GLN A 12 50.87 2.82 22.10
CA GLN A 12 49.48 2.48 22.23
C GLN A 12 48.87 2.89 23.57
N THR A 13 49.67 3.02 24.63
CA THR A 13 49.18 3.43 25.95
C THR A 13 48.98 4.94 26.10
N ALA A 14 49.62 5.76 25.27
CA ALA A 14 49.51 7.22 25.32
C ALA A 14 48.24 7.77 24.62
N ILE A 15 47.69 7.04 23.65
CA ILE A 15 46.45 7.44 22.94
C ILE A 15 45.21 7.14 23.77
N GLY A 16 45.18 6.07 24.53
CA GLY A 16 44.09 5.70 25.38
C GLY A 16 43.79 6.66 26.54
N ARG A 17 44.81 7.25 27.15
CA ARG A 17 44.66 8.19 28.28
C ARG A 17 44.16 9.58 27.86
N ARG A 18 44.45 10.05 26.68
CA ARG A 18 43.96 11.36 26.17
C ARG A 18 42.48 11.28 25.72
N PHE A 19 42.03 10.13 25.31
CA PHE A 19 40.60 9.93 24.96
C PHE A 19 39.72 9.84 26.21
N PHE A 20 40.17 9.21 27.31
CA PHE A 20 39.44 9.09 28.54
C PHE A 20 39.30 10.41 29.30
N LEU A 21 40.32 11.27 29.25
CA LEU A 21 40.27 12.60 29.89
C LEU A 21 39.38 13.60 29.14
N ARG A 22 39.18 13.44 27.81
CA ARG A 22 38.23 14.26 27.07
C ARG A 22 36.77 13.80 27.24
N ALA A 23 36.51 12.52 27.45
CA ALA A 23 35.19 12.02 27.77
C ALA A 23 34.70 12.40 29.17
N ALA A 24 35.62 12.47 30.15
CA ALA A 24 35.29 12.92 31.51
C ALA A 24 35.01 14.44 31.62
N ALA A 25 35.57 15.27 30.74
CA ALA A 25 35.31 16.70 30.71
C ALA A 25 33.99 17.08 30.05
N LEU A 26 33.43 16.25 29.17
CA LEU A 26 32.09 16.46 28.58
C LEU A 26 30.94 16.00 29.49
N ALA A 27 31.20 15.11 30.45
CA ALA A 27 30.20 14.61 31.40
C ALA A 27 29.93 15.63 32.56
N ALA A 28 30.75 16.64 32.74
CA ALA A 28 30.59 17.65 33.79
C ALA A 28 29.76 18.88 33.39
N ALA A 29 29.22 18.95 32.17
CA ALA A 29 28.47 20.07 31.67
C ALA A 29 26.98 19.76 31.38
N THR A 30 26.44 18.63 31.88
CA THR A 30 24.99 18.40 31.88
C THR A 30 24.39 19.18 33.06
N PRO A 31 23.46 20.12 32.85
CA PRO A 31 22.78 20.75 33.96
C PRO A 31 22.01 19.69 34.74
N ILE A 32 22.34 19.54 36.03
CA ILE A 32 21.56 18.74 36.95
C ILE A 32 20.20 19.44 37.04
N LEU A 33 19.18 18.88 36.42
CA LEU A 33 17.81 19.29 36.62
C LEU A 33 17.47 19.04 38.09
N THR A 34 17.34 20.11 38.89
CA THR A 34 16.91 20.01 40.28
C THR A 34 15.47 19.49 40.34
N GLU A 35 15.10 18.80 41.43
CA GLU A 35 13.72 18.33 41.66
C GLU A 35 12.68 19.44 41.48
N ALA A 36 13.05 20.70 41.75
CA ALA A 36 12.22 21.86 41.51
C ALA A 36 11.95 22.18 40.03
N ALA A 37 12.87 21.76 39.12
CA ALA A 37 12.65 21.87 37.66
C ALA A 37 11.75 20.78 37.15
N LEU A 38 11.87 19.56 37.70
CA LEU A 38 10.96 18.46 37.41
C LEU A 38 9.56 18.67 37.96
N ALA A 39 9.43 19.23 39.13
CA ALA A 39 8.12 19.61 39.72
C ALA A 39 7.41 20.74 38.94
N ARG A 40 8.15 21.68 38.34
CA ARG A 40 7.59 22.70 37.46
C ARG A 40 7.14 22.18 36.11
N ALA A 41 7.75 21.13 35.60
CA ALA A 41 7.34 20.48 34.36
C ALA A 41 6.08 19.60 34.51
N ALA A 42 5.70 19.28 35.75
CA ALA A 42 4.56 18.44 36.09
C ALA A 42 3.26 19.19 36.44
N ASP A 43 3.27 20.54 36.45
CA ASP A 43 2.07 21.36 36.74
C ASP A 43 1.35 21.76 35.43
N PRO A 44 0.28 21.03 35.03
CA PRO A 44 -0.42 21.32 33.77
C PRO A 44 -1.19 22.65 33.75
N ALA A 45 -1.29 23.32 34.88
CA ALA A 45 -2.06 24.58 35.01
C ALA A 45 -1.23 25.85 34.69
N LYS A 46 0.08 25.73 34.44
CA LYS A 46 0.99 26.88 34.26
C LYS A 46 1.78 26.90 32.95
N THR A 47 1.57 25.95 32.06
CA THR A 47 2.10 26.01 30.70
C THR A 47 1.18 26.87 29.84
N PRO A 48 1.65 28.02 29.27
CA PRO A 48 0.88 28.68 28.23
C PRO A 48 0.68 27.69 27.10
N GLY A 49 -0.57 27.40 26.80
CA GLY A 49 -0.87 26.56 25.61
C GLY A 49 -0.25 27.19 24.36
N PRO A 50 0.24 26.42 23.40
CA PRO A 50 0.77 26.93 22.16
C PRO A 50 -0.33 27.78 21.48
N SER A 51 -0.13 29.09 21.43
CA SER A 51 -0.97 30.00 20.69
C SER A 51 -0.65 29.91 19.21
N GLY A 52 -1.20 28.90 18.56
CA GLY A 52 -1.09 28.69 17.12
C GLY A 52 -1.68 27.34 16.77
N ALA A 53 -2.56 27.29 15.77
CA ALA A 53 -2.97 26.02 15.19
C ALA A 53 -1.74 25.26 14.72
N PRO A 54 -1.62 23.95 14.99
CA PRO A 54 -0.49 23.16 14.48
C PRO A 54 -0.45 23.25 12.96
N PRO A 55 0.76 23.24 12.36
CA PRO A 55 0.87 23.25 10.90
C PRO A 55 0.04 22.11 10.34
N SER A 56 -0.68 22.37 9.25
CA SER A 56 -1.72 21.51 8.64
C SER A 56 -1.27 20.12 8.17
N GLY A 57 -0.09 19.68 8.54
CA GLY A 57 0.41 18.31 8.34
C GLY A 57 0.43 17.44 9.60
N MET A 58 0.08 17.99 10.79
CA MET A 58 0.11 17.26 12.06
C MET A 58 -1.27 16.99 12.67
N ALA A 59 -2.35 17.30 11.98
CA ALA A 59 -3.71 17.02 12.44
C ALA A 59 -4.11 15.54 12.28
N LEU A 60 -3.23 14.60 12.64
CA LEU A 60 -3.58 13.17 12.73
C LEU A 60 -4.40 12.84 13.99
N HIS A 61 -4.63 13.80 14.90
CA HIS A 61 -5.25 13.53 16.20
C HIS A 61 -6.42 14.46 16.59
N GLY A 62 -7.01 15.16 15.62
CA GLY A 62 -8.09 16.12 15.92
C GLY A 62 -9.51 15.55 15.91
N GLN A 63 -9.71 14.32 15.46
CA GLN A 63 -10.95 13.54 15.63
C GLN A 63 -10.59 12.29 16.40
N GLY A 64 -11.34 11.97 17.45
CA GLY A 64 -11.17 10.71 18.18
C GLY A 64 -11.17 9.53 17.19
N PRO A 65 -10.65 8.35 17.56
CA PRO A 65 -10.52 7.24 16.65
C PRO A 65 -11.88 6.97 16.00
N ASN A 66 -11.96 7.05 14.66
CA ASN A 66 -13.17 6.72 13.90
C ASN A 66 -13.36 5.19 13.93
N ILE A 67 -13.54 4.67 15.14
CA ILE A 67 -13.71 3.24 15.38
C ILE A 67 -15.16 2.90 15.01
N PRO A 68 -15.35 2.02 14.02
CA PRO A 68 -16.69 1.55 13.69
C PRO A 68 -17.32 0.87 14.90
N PRO A 69 -18.65 0.99 15.09
CA PRO A 69 -19.32 0.33 16.21
C PRO A 69 -19.22 -1.20 16.07
N PRO A 70 -19.27 -1.94 17.19
CA PRO A 70 -19.31 -3.40 17.14
C PRO A 70 -20.43 -3.90 16.21
N GLY A 71 -20.13 -4.90 15.37
CA GLY A 71 -21.06 -5.46 14.40
C GLY A 71 -21.20 -4.65 13.10
N ALA A 72 -20.43 -3.58 12.91
CA ALA A 72 -20.38 -2.87 11.64
C ALA A 72 -19.81 -3.77 10.54
N VAL A 73 -20.39 -3.68 9.35
CA VAL A 73 -19.91 -4.37 8.14
C VAL A 73 -18.88 -3.46 7.46
N LEU A 74 -17.64 -3.93 7.37
CA LEU A 74 -16.50 -3.15 6.86
C LEU A 74 -16.07 -3.66 5.48
N ILE A 75 -16.64 -3.11 4.42
CA ILE A 75 -16.38 -3.48 3.03
C ILE A 75 -15.95 -2.26 2.20
N ASN A 76 -15.03 -1.45 2.76
CA ASN A 76 -14.63 -0.16 2.21
C ASN A 76 -13.14 -0.08 1.80
N ALA A 77 -12.28 -1.00 2.24
CA ALA A 77 -10.83 -0.87 2.10
C ALA A 77 -10.16 -1.98 1.26
N ASN A 78 -10.93 -2.79 0.53
CA ASN A 78 -10.43 -3.93 -0.25
C ASN A 78 -9.57 -4.90 0.59
N GLU A 79 -9.96 -5.07 1.86
CA GLU A 79 -9.36 -6.05 2.75
C GLU A 79 -9.94 -7.44 2.48
N ASN A 80 -9.31 -8.45 3.03
CA ASN A 80 -9.81 -9.81 2.99
C ASN A 80 -10.43 -10.14 4.36
N PRO A 81 -11.75 -10.32 4.46
CA PRO A 81 -12.43 -10.53 5.73
C PRO A 81 -12.10 -11.87 6.40
N LEU A 82 -11.47 -12.79 5.68
CA LEU A 82 -11.02 -14.08 6.22
C LEU A 82 -9.78 -13.93 7.12
N GLY A 83 -9.10 -12.77 7.08
CA GLY A 83 -7.88 -12.53 7.85
C GLY A 83 -6.69 -13.40 7.44
N PRO A 84 -5.59 -13.43 8.22
CA PRO A 84 -4.45 -14.30 7.99
C PRO A 84 -4.81 -15.78 8.14
N SER A 85 -4.10 -16.67 7.45
CA SER A 85 -4.27 -18.11 7.64
C SER A 85 -3.84 -18.54 9.05
N LYS A 86 -4.31 -19.72 9.48
CA LYS A 86 -3.85 -20.30 10.76
C LYS A 86 -2.33 -20.44 10.79
N ALA A 87 -1.72 -20.89 9.70
CA ALA A 87 -0.26 -21.03 9.60
C ALA A 87 0.46 -19.69 9.79
N ALA A 88 -0.08 -18.59 9.22
CA ALA A 88 0.45 -17.24 9.41
C ALA A 88 0.32 -16.78 10.87
N CYS A 89 -0.84 -16.99 11.50
CA CYS A 89 -1.07 -16.64 12.91
C CYS A 89 -0.11 -17.41 13.83
N ASP A 90 0.06 -18.71 13.61
CA ASP A 90 0.99 -19.55 14.38
C ASP A 90 2.44 -19.09 14.19
N ALA A 91 2.82 -18.67 12.96
CA ALA A 91 4.15 -18.12 12.71
C ALA A 91 4.38 -16.81 13.47
N ILE A 92 3.40 -15.91 13.50
CA ILE A 92 3.46 -14.67 14.31
C ILE A 92 3.66 -15.00 15.78
N ALA A 93 2.86 -15.92 16.33
CA ALA A 93 2.95 -16.31 17.72
C ALA A 93 4.33 -16.87 18.09
N ARG A 94 4.92 -17.68 17.22
CA ARG A 94 6.29 -18.21 17.42
C ARG A 94 7.36 -17.13 17.36
N MET A 95 7.18 -16.12 16.49
CA MET A 95 8.18 -15.06 16.30
C MET A 95 8.06 -13.91 17.29
N ALA A 96 6.86 -13.67 17.86
CA ALA A 96 6.62 -12.55 18.77
C ALA A 96 7.60 -12.49 19.97
N PRO A 97 7.96 -13.60 20.66
CA PRO A 97 8.95 -13.56 21.74
C PRO A 97 10.35 -13.13 21.29
N LEU A 98 10.68 -13.25 20.00
CA LEU A 98 11.96 -12.87 19.41
C LEU A 98 12.01 -11.39 19.01
N GLY A 99 10.88 -10.67 19.09
CA GLY A 99 10.72 -9.29 18.63
C GLY A 99 11.57 -8.24 19.36
N GLY A 100 12.26 -8.61 20.46
CA GLY A 100 13.25 -7.75 21.12
C GLY A 100 14.56 -7.58 20.32
N ARG A 101 14.69 -8.22 19.18
CA ARG A 101 15.87 -8.14 18.30
C ARG A 101 15.47 -7.93 16.86
N TYR A 102 16.31 -7.21 16.09
CA TYR A 102 16.20 -7.18 14.64
C TYR A 102 16.36 -8.59 14.07
N ASP A 103 16.03 -8.77 12.80
CA ASP A 103 16.03 -10.05 12.09
C ASP A 103 17.43 -10.70 12.01
N ARG A 104 17.88 -11.29 13.16
CA ARG A 104 19.15 -12.01 13.24
C ARG A 104 19.05 -13.43 12.67
N ASN A 105 17.84 -13.92 12.48
CA ASN A 105 17.60 -15.28 11.99
C ASN A 105 17.44 -15.34 10.48
N GLY A 106 17.49 -14.18 9.79
CA GLY A 106 17.35 -14.10 8.34
C GLY A 106 15.95 -14.50 7.86
N GLU A 107 14.89 -14.20 8.62
CA GLU A 107 13.53 -14.58 8.26
C GLU A 107 13.06 -13.84 7.01
N THR A 108 13.46 -12.58 6.85
CA THR A 108 13.18 -11.78 5.66
C THR A 108 13.88 -12.33 4.42
N GLU A 109 15.14 -12.77 4.55
CA GLU A 109 15.87 -13.40 3.46
C GLU A 109 15.25 -14.74 3.08
N ARG A 110 14.87 -15.58 4.06
CA ARG A 110 14.17 -16.84 3.81
C ARG A 110 12.84 -16.64 3.09
N LEU A 111 12.10 -15.58 3.42
CA LEU A 111 10.89 -15.21 2.71
C LEU A 111 11.19 -14.89 1.24
N ALA A 112 12.20 -14.05 0.98
CA ALA A 112 12.62 -13.72 -0.39
C ALA A 112 13.06 -14.98 -1.18
N MET A 113 13.85 -15.85 -0.55
CA MET A 113 14.27 -17.12 -1.14
C MET A 113 13.09 -18.04 -1.48
N THR A 114 12.12 -18.15 -0.55
CA THR A 114 10.91 -18.97 -0.76
C THR A 114 10.11 -18.44 -1.94
N PHE A 115 9.87 -17.13 -2.00
CA PHE A 115 9.13 -16.52 -3.11
C PHE A 115 9.86 -16.68 -4.44
N ALA A 116 11.17 -16.42 -4.47
CA ALA A 116 11.98 -16.55 -5.67
C ALA A 116 11.95 -17.98 -6.21
N ALA A 117 12.15 -18.98 -5.35
CA ALA A 117 12.14 -20.40 -5.74
C ALA A 117 10.78 -20.84 -6.30
N GLN A 118 9.67 -20.36 -5.73
CA GLN A 118 8.32 -20.69 -6.20
C GLN A 118 7.97 -20.08 -7.56
N ASN A 119 8.67 -18.99 -7.95
CA ASN A 119 8.37 -18.22 -9.15
C ASN A 119 9.49 -18.28 -10.22
N GLY A 120 10.47 -19.15 -10.09
CA GLY A 120 11.56 -19.30 -11.07
C GLY A 120 12.47 -18.07 -11.15
N LEU A 121 12.59 -17.32 -10.06
CA LEU A 121 13.40 -16.12 -9.95
C LEU A 121 14.69 -16.39 -9.16
N LYS A 122 15.68 -15.51 -9.30
CA LYS A 122 16.81 -15.45 -8.39
C LYS A 122 16.44 -14.61 -7.16
N VAL A 123 17.06 -14.88 -6.01
CA VAL A 123 16.78 -14.15 -4.78
C VAL A 123 17.06 -12.65 -4.90
N GLU A 124 18.09 -12.27 -5.66
CA GLU A 124 18.44 -10.87 -5.93
C GLU A 124 17.39 -10.10 -6.76
N ASN A 125 16.43 -10.80 -7.36
CA ASN A 125 15.28 -10.17 -8.01
C ASN A 125 14.17 -9.76 -7.05
N VAL A 126 14.26 -10.10 -5.76
CA VAL A 126 13.18 -9.93 -4.79
C VAL A 126 13.61 -9.03 -3.64
N ALA A 127 12.98 -7.88 -3.50
CA ALA A 127 13.13 -7.00 -2.34
C ALA A 127 11.86 -7.01 -1.49
N VAL A 128 12.01 -7.22 -0.18
CA VAL A 128 10.90 -7.33 0.78
C VAL A 128 10.63 -5.98 1.43
N TYR A 129 9.34 -5.60 1.55
CA TYR A 129 8.90 -4.33 2.10
C TYR A 129 7.67 -4.51 3.03
N ALA A 130 7.38 -3.49 3.85
CA ALA A 130 6.18 -3.46 4.68
C ALA A 130 4.90 -3.18 3.85
N GLY A 131 4.55 -4.10 2.97
CA GLY A 131 3.49 -3.98 1.95
C GLY A 131 4.04 -3.47 0.62
N SER A 132 3.18 -3.37 -0.40
CA SER A 132 3.58 -2.89 -1.73
C SER A 132 3.54 -1.38 -1.91
N SER A 133 2.99 -0.64 -0.95
CA SER A 133 2.86 0.83 -1.05
C SER A 133 4.22 1.53 -0.96
N GLU A 134 5.13 1.05 -0.10
CA GLU A 134 6.48 1.60 -0.01
C GLU A 134 7.23 1.48 -1.34
N PRO A 135 7.41 0.29 -1.92
CA PRO A 135 8.15 0.15 -3.17
C PRO A 135 7.42 0.82 -4.36
N LEU A 136 6.08 0.99 -4.30
CA LEU A 136 5.36 1.81 -5.27
C LEU A 136 5.84 3.26 -5.20
N HIS A 137 5.84 3.87 -4.02
CA HIS A 137 6.31 5.24 -3.82
C HIS A 137 7.78 5.38 -4.23
N TYR A 138 8.64 4.46 -3.80
CA TYR A 138 10.08 4.50 -4.09
C TYR A 138 10.35 4.34 -5.59
N SER A 139 9.61 3.49 -6.28
CA SER A 139 9.71 3.35 -7.74
C SER A 139 9.38 4.66 -8.46
N VAL A 140 8.30 5.32 -8.05
CA VAL A 140 7.94 6.61 -8.64
C VAL A 140 9.00 7.65 -8.34
N LEU A 141 9.47 7.79 -7.10
CA LEU A 141 10.53 8.75 -6.72
C LEU A 141 11.85 8.49 -7.47
N ALA A 142 12.20 7.21 -7.66
CA ALA A 142 13.47 6.82 -8.30
C ALA A 142 13.52 7.08 -9.80
N PHE A 143 12.38 7.07 -10.48
CA PHE A 143 12.31 7.10 -11.94
C PHE A 143 11.56 8.30 -12.52
N THR A 144 10.98 9.17 -11.67
CA THR A 144 10.33 10.41 -12.11
C THR A 144 11.06 11.65 -11.62
N SER A 145 10.83 12.76 -12.30
CA SER A 145 11.40 14.08 -11.98
C SER A 145 10.58 15.16 -12.69
N PRO A 146 10.85 16.45 -12.53
CA PRO A 146 10.22 17.51 -13.34
C PRO A 146 10.32 17.29 -14.86
N ALA A 147 11.39 16.58 -15.31
CA ALA A 147 11.62 16.25 -16.73
C ALA A 147 11.11 14.84 -17.11
N ARG A 148 10.69 14.02 -16.18
CA ARG A 148 10.27 12.63 -16.38
C ARG A 148 8.92 12.37 -15.74
N SER A 149 7.86 12.25 -16.55
CA SER A 149 6.50 12.15 -16.06
C SER A 149 6.13 10.81 -15.46
N PHE A 150 5.04 10.82 -14.67
CA PHE A 150 4.32 9.65 -14.19
C PHE A 150 3.05 9.48 -15.03
N VAL A 151 2.97 8.41 -15.81
CA VAL A 151 1.79 8.07 -16.63
C VAL A 151 0.97 7.02 -15.89
N THR A 152 -0.33 7.24 -15.78
CA THR A 152 -1.27 6.34 -15.12
C THR A 152 -2.63 6.38 -15.78
N ALA A 153 -3.42 5.32 -15.65
CA ALA A 153 -4.83 5.37 -16.03
C ALA A 153 -5.67 6.21 -15.04
N ASP A 154 -6.82 6.70 -15.48
CA ASP A 154 -7.79 7.41 -14.64
C ASP A 154 -9.21 6.92 -14.93
N PRO A 155 -9.88 6.27 -13.93
CA PRO A 155 -9.42 6.03 -12.58
C PRO A 155 -8.51 4.79 -12.46
N SER A 156 -7.51 4.90 -11.57
CA SER A 156 -6.67 3.81 -11.13
C SER A 156 -6.27 4.02 -9.67
N TYR A 157 -5.34 3.20 -9.13
CA TYR A 157 -4.86 3.37 -7.77
C TYR A 157 -3.92 4.58 -7.66
N GLU A 158 -4.27 5.52 -6.79
CA GLU A 158 -3.72 6.89 -6.81
C GLU A 158 -2.43 7.07 -6.02
N ALA A 159 -1.96 6.05 -5.28
CA ALA A 159 -0.78 6.22 -4.41
C ALA A 159 0.48 6.69 -5.16
N GLY A 160 0.68 6.23 -6.40
CA GLY A 160 1.77 6.71 -7.25
C GLY A 160 1.70 8.20 -7.58
N MET A 161 0.51 8.78 -7.67
CA MET A 161 0.34 10.21 -7.93
C MET A 161 0.86 11.09 -6.77
N TYR A 162 0.78 10.61 -5.52
CA TYR A 162 1.34 11.34 -4.36
C TYR A 162 2.88 11.37 -4.42
N ALA A 163 3.49 10.24 -4.75
CA ALA A 163 4.94 10.19 -4.95
C ALA A 163 5.39 11.06 -6.13
N ALA A 164 4.64 11.06 -7.23
CA ALA A 164 4.90 11.91 -8.39
C ALA A 164 4.83 13.41 -8.04
N LYS A 165 3.89 13.82 -7.18
CA LYS A 165 3.86 15.21 -6.66
C LYS A 165 5.10 15.53 -5.84
N THR A 166 5.59 14.59 -5.04
CA THR A 166 6.81 14.77 -4.23
C THR A 166 8.05 14.93 -5.13
N SER A 167 8.17 14.15 -6.20
CA SER A 167 9.24 14.30 -7.21
C SER A 167 9.02 15.49 -8.17
N GLN A 168 7.93 16.25 -8.01
CA GLN A 168 7.51 17.34 -8.89
C GLN A 168 7.32 16.89 -10.34
N ALA A 169 7.02 15.62 -10.56
CA ALA A 169 6.80 15.07 -11.87
C ALA A 169 5.41 15.43 -12.40
N LYS A 170 5.32 15.68 -13.71
CA LYS A 170 4.04 15.79 -14.41
C LYS A 170 3.28 14.48 -14.29
N ILE A 171 2.02 14.55 -13.86
CA ILE A 171 1.11 13.40 -13.82
C ILE A 171 0.30 13.41 -15.11
N VAL A 172 0.45 12.36 -15.91
CA VAL A 172 -0.31 12.18 -17.15
C VAL A 172 -1.36 11.10 -16.93
N LYS A 173 -2.63 11.50 -17.01
CA LYS A 173 -3.78 10.63 -16.80
C LYS A 173 -4.36 10.22 -18.13
N VAL A 174 -4.50 8.90 -18.34
CA VAL A 174 -5.05 8.32 -19.57
C VAL A 174 -6.41 7.68 -19.23
N PRO A 175 -7.48 8.02 -19.95
CA PRO A 175 -8.78 7.37 -19.74
C PRO A 175 -8.69 5.86 -19.91
N LEU A 176 -9.55 5.14 -19.19
CA LEU A 176 -9.75 3.70 -19.42
C LEU A 176 -10.44 3.47 -20.78
N THR A 177 -10.30 2.26 -21.31
CA THR A 177 -11.04 1.79 -22.50
C THR A 177 -12.56 1.75 -22.24
N ALA A 178 -13.35 1.52 -23.28
CA ALA A 178 -14.80 1.32 -23.15
C ALA A 178 -15.17 0.16 -22.21
N ASP A 179 -14.29 -0.85 -22.07
CA ASP A 179 -14.46 -2.00 -21.17
C ASP A 179 -13.86 -1.74 -19.79
N TYR A 180 -13.48 -0.49 -19.50
CA TYR A 180 -12.91 -0.06 -18.22
C TYR A 180 -11.56 -0.70 -17.87
N ALA A 181 -10.82 -1.23 -18.85
CA ALA A 181 -9.45 -1.70 -18.73
C ALA A 181 -8.44 -0.57 -19.04
N HIS A 182 -7.17 -0.78 -18.74
CA HIS A 182 -6.12 0.17 -19.14
C HIS A 182 -5.99 0.23 -20.66
N ASP A 183 -5.99 1.44 -21.22
CA ASP A 183 -5.56 1.65 -22.60
C ASP A 183 -4.03 1.72 -22.65
N VAL A 184 -3.41 0.56 -22.70
CA VAL A 184 -1.95 0.43 -22.65
C VAL A 184 -1.26 1.16 -23.79
N LYS A 185 -1.85 1.14 -25.00
CA LYS A 185 -1.29 1.83 -26.18
C LYS A 185 -1.32 3.34 -25.99
N ALA A 186 -2.45 3.87 -25.53
CA ALA A 186 -2.58 5.29 -25.22
C ALA A 186 -1.64 5.69 -24.07
N MET A 187 -1.46 4.84 -23.04
CA MET A 187 -0.54 5.11 -21.93
C MET A 187 0.92 5.19 -22.38
N VAL A 188 1.36 4.30 -23.26
CA VAL A 188 2.71 4.31 -23.84
C VAL A 188 2.94 5.55 -24.71
N ALA A 189 1.94 5.98 -25.46
CA ALA A 189 2.02 7.14 -26.33
C ALA A 189 1.83 8.49 -25.62
N ALA A 190 1.38 8.49 -24.34
CA ALA A 190 0.90 9.69 -23.65
C ALA A 190 1.98 10.75 -23.37
N ASP A 191 3.24 10.33 -23.17
CA ASP A 191 4.36 11.25 -22.95
C ASP A 191 5.69 10.60 -23.35
N PRO A 192 6.40 11.12 -24.37
CA PRO A 192 7.71 10.60 -24.79
C PRO A 192 8.80 10.73 -23.69
N ASN A 193 8.57 11.58 -22.69
CA ASN A 193 9.45 11.78 -21.54
C ASN A 193 8.94 11.01 -20.28
N ALA A 194 8.11 9.99 -20.44
CA ALA A 194 7.69 9.21 -19.30
C ALA A 194 8.89 8.64 -18.53
N GLY A 195 8.86 8.77 -17.21
CA GLY A 195 9.79 8.10 -16.30
C GLY A 195 9.20 6.76 -15.83
N VAL A 196 7.92 6.78 -15.49
CA VAL A 196 7.16 5.61 -15.04
C VAL A 196 5.85 5.53 -15.81
N ILE A 197 5.53 4.34 -16.33
CA ILE A 197 4.20 4.00 -16.80
C ILE A 197 3.64 2.98 -15.80
N TYR A 198 2.57 3.37 -15.07
CA TYR A 198 2.00 2.58 -13.99
C TYR A 198 0.75 1.82 -14.45
N ILE A 199 0.79 0.51 -14.32
CA ILE A 199 -0.32 -0.40 -14.64
C ILE A 199 -0.72 -1.16 -13.37
N CYS A 200 -1.91 -0.89 -12.83
CA CYS A 200 -2.51 -1.66 -11.75
C CYS A 200 -3.26 -2.85 -12.34
N ASN A 201 -2.76 -4.05 -12.17
CA ASN A 201 -3.33 -5.24 -12.83
C ASN A 201 -3.56 -6.41 -11.86
N PRO A 202 -4.80 -6.75 -11.57
CA PRO A 202 -6.07 -6.09 -11.92
C PRO A 202 -6.23 -4.67 -11.37
N ASN A 203 -6.96 -3.81 -12.08
CA ASN A 203 -7.11 -2.40 -11.73
C ASN A 203 -7.96 -2.18 -10.46
N ASN A 204 -7.57 -1.25 -9.64
CA ASN A 204 -8.36 -0.67 -8.58
C ASN A 204 -8.76 0.76 -9.03
N PRO A 205 -10.05 1.10 -9.24
CA PRO A 205 -11.21 0.47 -8.59
C PRO A 205 -12.04 -0.51 -9.44
N THR A 206 -11.79 -0.63 -10.74
CA THR A 206 -12.69 -1.32 -11.67
C THR A 206 -12.65 -2.85 -11.55
N GLY A 207 -11.58 -3.40 -11.02
CA GLY A 207 -11.35 -4.83 -10.96
C GLY A 207 -11.06 -5.49 -12.31
N THR A 208 -10.96 -4.71 -13.38
CA THR A 208 -10.68 -5.18 -14.74
C THR A 208 -9.21 -5.56 -14.91
N THR A 209 -8.93 -6.45 -15.84
CA THR A 209 -7.59 -6.96 -16.11
C THR A 209 -6.98 -6.38 -17.37
N THR A 210 -5.65 -6.31 -17.40
CA THR A 210 -4.83 -5.99 -18.55
C THR A 210 -4.11 -7.28 -18.98
N THR A 211 -4.09 -7.59 -20.26
CA THR A 211 -3.48 -8.83 -20.72
C THR A 211 -1.96 -8.78 -20.60
N LYS A 212 -1.35 -9.95 -20.38
CA LYS A 212 0.11 -10.08 -20.38
C LYS A 212 0.73 -9.68 -21.72
N GLN A 213 0.03 -9.92 -22.83
CA GLN A 213 0.45 -9.51 -24.15
C GLN A 213 0.53 -7.97 -24.28
N ASP A 214 -0.45 -7.25 -23.74
CA ASP A 214 -0.43 -5.78 -23.74
C ASP A 214 0.71 -5.25 -22.87
N ILE A 215 0.98 -5.88 -21.72
CA ILE A 215 2.11 -5.53 -20.84
C ILE A 215 3.44 -5.79 -21.55
N ALA A 216 3.60 -6.93 -22.21
CA ALA A 216 4.80 -7.25 -23.00
C ALA A 216 4.97 -6.26 -24.16
N TRP A 217 3.87 -5.92 -24.87
CA TRP A 217 3.90 -4.91 -25.92
C TRP A 217 4.33 -3.55 -25.38
N ALA A 218 3.84 -3.14 -24.20
CA ALA A 218 4.27 -1.90 -23.56
C ALA A 218 5.76 -1.87 -23.28
N LEU A 219 6.36 -2.98 -22.83
CA LEU A 219 7.80 -3.09 -22.58
C LEU A 219 8.63 -2.87 -23.84
N ASP A 220 8.16 -3.37 -24.97
CA ASP A 220 8.87 -3.26 -26.25
C ASP A 220 8.66 -1.88 -26.93
N ASN A 221 7.62 -1.11 -26.55
CA ASN A 221 7.23 0.14 -27.19
C ASN A 221 7.30 1.38 -26.29
N LYS A 222 7.59 1.23 -24.99
CA LYS A 222 7.68 2.36 -24.06
C LYS A 222 8.81 3.32 -24.41
N PRO A 223 8.72 4.60 -24.04
CA PRO A 223 9.79 5.56 -24.22
C PRO A 223 11.13 5.08 -23.62
N ALA A 224 12.22 5.37 -24.30
CA ALA A 224 13.56 5.00 -23.84
C ALA A 224 13.85 5.52 -22.42
N GLY A 225 14.42 4.66 -21.56
CA GLY A 225 14.75 4.97 -20.18
C GLY A 225 13.52 5.07 -19.23
N SER A 226 12.28 4.86 -19.70
CA SER A 226 11.14 4.66 -18.80
C SER A 226 11.13 3.24 -18.23
N ILE A 227 10.50 3.06 -17.07
CA ILE A 227 10.18 1.74 -16.54
C ILE A 227 8.66 1.49 -16.60
N LEU A 228 8.31 0.22 -16.70
CA LEU A 228 6.94 -0.22 -16.46
C LEU A 228 6.81 -0.63 -14.99
N LEU A 229 5.87 0.00 -14.26
CA LEU A 229 5.55 -0.35 -12.88
C LEU A 229 4.23 -1.09 -12.88
N VAL A 230 4.27 -2.42 -12.68
CA VAL A 230 3.09 -3.30 -12.72
C VAL A 230 2.71 -3.67 -11.29
N ASP A 231 1.57 -3.18 -10.84
CA ASP A 231 1.05 -3.46 -9.50
C ASP A 231 0.09 -4.65 -9.55
N GLU A 232 0.59 -5.80 -9.15
CA GLU A 232 -0.12 -7.08 -9.13
C GLU A 232 -0.72 -7.40 -7.75
N ALA A 233 -1.14 -6.36 -6.99
CA ALA A 233 -1.71 -6.56 -5.66
C ALA A 233 -2.93 -7.50 -5.65
N TYR A 234 -3.68 -7.56 -6.73
CA TYR A 234 -4.90 -8.37 -6.85
C TYR A 234 -4.76 -9.59 -7.76
N ILE A 235 -3.59 -9.86 -8.32
CA ILE A 235 -3.40 -10.86 -9.38
C ILE A 235 -3.93 -12.25 -9.00
N HIS A 236 -3.73 -12.68 -7.77
CA HIS A 236 -4.18 -13.98 -7.28
C HIS A 236 -5.72 -14.14 -7.21
N LEU A 237 -6.48 -13.04 -7.31
CA LEU A 237 -7.94 -13.05 -7.28
C LEU A 237 -8.56 -13.17 -8.67
N SER A 238 -7.77 -12.99 -9.72
CA SER A 238 -8.17 -13.01 -11.13
C SER A 238 -7.65 -14.25 -11.85
N ASP A 239 -8.07 -14.40 -13.09
CA ASP A 239 -7.53 -15.38 -14.03
C ASP A 239 -6.43 -14.80 -14.94
N ALA A 240 -6.07 -13.52 -14.72
CA ALA A 240 -4.98 -12.88 -15.44
C ALA A 240 -3.64 -13.54 -15.16
N GLN A 241 -2.82 -13.66 -16.19
CA GLN A 241 -1.45 -14.15 -16.06
C GLN A 241 -0.57 -13.07 -15.41
N ASP A 242 0.28 -13.48 -14.48
CA ASP A 242 1.27 -12.59 -13.90
C ASP A 242 2.45 -12.31 -14.85
N THR A 243 3.31 -11.37 -14.46
CA THR A 243 4.41 -10.87 -15.28
C THR A 243 5.79 -11.17 -14.69
N LEU A 244 5.90 -12.09 -13.74
CA LEU A 244 7.17 -12.40 -13.06
C LEU A 244 8.21 -13.03 -14.01
N ASP A 245 7.79 -13.77 -15.01
CA ASP A 245 8.67 -14.33 -16.04
C ASP A 245 9.32 -13.24 -16.91
N LEU A 246 8.68 -12.07 -17.09
CA LEU A 246 9.28 -10.92 -17.76
C LEU A 246 10.41 -10.32 -16.92
N VAL A 247 10.33 -10.39 -15.58
CA VAL A 247 11.45 -10.06 -14.70
C VAL A 247 12.59 -11.06 -14.86
N ALA A 248 12.28 -12.37 -14.86
CA ALA A 248 13.26 -13.43 -15.08
C ALA A 248 13.97 -13.27 -16.44
N ALA A 249 13.24 -12.78 -17.45
CA ALA A 249 13.79 -12.45 -18.78
C ALA A 249 14.59 -11.13 -18.83
N GLY A 250 14.77 -10.45 -17.70
CA GLY A 250 15.60 -9.23 -17.60
C GLY A 250 14.99 -7.99 -18.23
N LYS A 251 13.65 -7.92 -18.38
CA LYS A 251 12.96 -6.76 -18.95
C LYS A 251 12.95 -5.55 -17.98
N ASP A 252 12.70 -4.35 -18.48
CA ASP A 252 12.67 -3.07 -17.74
C ASP A 252 11.32 -2.86 -17.04
N LEU A 253 11.00 -3.72 -16.06
CA LEU A 253 9.81 -3.57 -15.25
C LEU A 253 10.11 -3.82 -13.78
N ILE A 254 9.25 -3.24 -12.93
CA ILE A 254 9.16 -3.54 -11.50
C ILE A 254 7.75 -4.07 -11.26
N VAL A 255 7.64 -5.27 -10.71
CA VAL A 255 6.37 -5.89 -10.33
C VAL A 255 6.19 -5.76 -8.83
N LEU A 256 5.01 -5.29 -8.41
CA LEU A 256 4.66 -5.17 -7.00
C LEU A 256 3.73 -6.31 -6.58
N ARG A 257 4.03 -6.94 -5.46
CA ARG A 257 3.22 -7.99 -4.84
C ARG A 257 2.94 -7.67 -3.38
N THR A 258 1.78 -8.07 -2.86
CA THR A 258 1.41 -7.81 -1.48
C THR A 258 0.70 -9.00 -0.84
N PHE A 259 0.88 -9.14 0.45
CA PHE A 259 0.13 -10.08 1.28
C PHE A 259 -1.17 -9.47 1.85
N SER A 260 -1.44 -8.20 1.55
CA SER A 260 -2.61 -7.48 2.08
C SER A 260 -3.94 -8.02 1.58
N LYS A 261 -4.00 -8.60 0.35
CA LYS A 261 -5.26 -8.95 -0.33
C LYS A 261 -5.60 -10.44 -0.16
N ILE A 262 -5.17 -11.31 -1.06
CA ILE A 262 -5.53 -12.74 -1.00
C ILE A 262 -5.10 -13.39 0.32
N TYR A 263 -3.95 -13.01 0.88
CA TYR A 263 -3.41 -13.59 2.11
C TYR A 263 -4.03 -13.01 3.39
N GLY A 264 -4.86 -11.96 3.32
CA GLY A 264 -5.56 -11.39 4.46
C GLY A 264 -4.65 -10.71 5.50
N MET A 265 -3.50 -10.21 5.07
CA MET A 265 -2.46 -9.69 5.97
C MET A 265 -2.29 -8.17 5.88
N ALA A 266 -3.39 -7.43 5.59
CA ALA A 266 -3.32 -5.99 5.39
C ALA A 266 -2.68 -5.24 6.58
N GLY A 267 -3.05 -5.57 7.82
CA GLY A 267 -2.50 -4.97 9.03
C GLY A 267 -1.14 -5.52 9.46
N ILE A 268 -0.68 -6.64 8.90
CA ILE A 268 0.60 -7.29 9.24
C ILE A 268 1.76 -6.67 8.46
N ARG A 269 1.47 -6.11 7.30
CA ARG A 269 2.41 -5.36 6.45
C ARG A 269 3.55 -6.20 5.87
N CYS A 270 3.31 -6.88 4.74
CA CYS A 270 4.35 -7.54 3.95
C CYS A 270 4.03 -7.46 2.46
N GLY A 271 5.07 -7.33 1.64
CA GLY A 271 4.98 -7.27 0.19
C GLY A 271 6.36 -7.28 -0.47
N PHE A 272 6.37 -7.22 -1.78
CA PHE A 272 7.60 -7.29 -2.58
C PHE A 272 7.62 -6.22 -3.66
N ALA A 273 8.84 -5.76 -3.98
CA ALA A 273 9.20 -5.31 -5.32
C ALA A 273 10.03 -6.41 -6.00
N VAL A 274 9.67 -6.77 -7.21
CA VAL A 274 10.32 -7.84 -7.98
C VAL A 274 10.80 -7.24 -9.30
N ALA A 275 12.11 -7.20 -9.50
CA ALA A 275 12.74 -6.59 -10.66
C ALA A 275 14.18 -7.08 -10.85
N ARG A 276 14.85 -6.62 -11.90
CA ARG A 276 16.30 -6.75 -12.00
C ARG A 276 17.00 -6.05 -10.84
N PRO A 277 18.17 -6.56 -10.36
CA PRO A 277 18.89 -6.00 -9.23
C PRO A 277 19.27 -4.51 -9.40
N ASP A 278 19.62 -4.08 -10.62
CA ASP A 278 19.97 -2.69 -10.91
C ASP A 278 18.76 -1.74 -10.74
N LEU A 279 17.56 -2.19 -11.06
CA LEU A 279 16.33 -1.42 -10.83
C LEU A 279 15.99 -1.38 -9.34
N LEU A 280 16.11 -2.49 -8.61
CA LEU A 280 15.90 -2.54 -7.17
C LEU A 280 16.89 -1.66 -6.40
N ALA A 281 18.16 -1.63 -6.83
CA ALA A 281 19.17 -0.77 -6.23
C ALA A 281 18.83 0.73 -6.31
N ARG A 282 18.03 1.15 -7.29
CA ARG A 282 17.56 2.54 -7.40
C ARG A 282 16.48 2.90 -6.39
N LEU A 283 15.80 1.93 -5.80
CA LEU A 283 14.80 2.15 -4.76
C LEU A 283 15.45 2.32 -3.39
N ALA A 284 16.62 1.73 -3.17
CA ALA A 284 17.30 1.69 -1.88
C ALA A 284 17.54 3.08 -1.22
N PRO A 285 17.87 4.17 -1.95
CA PRO A 285 18.06 5.48 -1.34
C PRO A 285 16.81 6.09 -0.69
N PHE A 286 15.62 5.62 -1.03
CA PHE A 286 14.34 6.18 -0.54
C PHE A 286 13.84 5.56 0.76
N GLY A 287 14.37 4.44 1.15
CA GLY A 287 14.08 3.82 2.43
C GLY A 287 14.47 2.34 2.46
N GLN A 288 15.23 1.98 3.47
CA GLN A 288 15.51 0.60 3.84
C GLN A 288 15.13 0.44 5.31
N ASN A 289 13.84 0.26 5.55
CA ASN A 289 13.39 -0.01 6.91
C ASN A 289 13.52 -1.51 7.20
N ALA A 290 13.91 -1.83 8.44
CA ALA A 290 13.93 -3.21 8.88
C ALA A 290 12.49 -3.78 8.85
N MET A 291 12.34 -4.96 8.26
CA MET A 291 11.06 -5.63 8.20
C MET A 291 10.64 -6.14 9.60
N PRO A 292 9.33 -6.07 9.93
CA PRO A 292 8.81 -6.79 11.09
C PRO A 292 9.04 -8.30 10.92
N ILE A 293 9.80 -8.91 11.83
CA ILE A 293 10.10 -10.35 11.74
C ILE A 293 8.83 -11.22 11.77
N THR A 294 7.82 -10.77 12.49
CA THR A 294 6.50 -11.43 12.54
C THR A 294 5.79 -11.38 11.19
N GLY A 295 5.90 -10.24 10.48
CA GLY A 295 5.33 -10.08 9.14
C GLY A 295 6.02 -10.98 8.11
N SER A 296 7.35 -11.03 8.13
CA SER A 296 8.14 -11.90 7.25
C SER A 296 7.83 -13.39 7.48
N ALA A 297 7.76 -13.82 8.74
CA ALA A 297 7.44 -15.20 9.09
C ALA A 297 6.01 -15.59 8.69
N ALA A 298 5.03 -14.71 8.92
CA ALA A 298 3.65 -14.94 8.52
C ALA A 298 3.51 -15.03 7.00
N ALA A 299 4.21 -14.16 6.26
CA ALA A 299 4.21 -14.17 4.81
C ALA A 299 4.82 -15.46 4.26
N ARG A 300 5.97 -15.90 4.80
CA ARG A 300 6.59 -17.16 4.40
C ARG A 300 5.68 -18.36 4.69
N ALA A 301 5.10 -18.45 5.88
CA ALA A 301 4.14 -19.51 6.21
C ALA A 301 2.92 -19.52 5.27
N SER A 302 2.47 -18.32 4.83
CA SER A 302 1.38 -18.21 3.85
C SER A 302 1.78 -18.67 2.45
N LEU A 303 3.04 -18.48 2.02
CA LEU A 303 3.55 -18.99 0.74
C LEU A 303 3.74 -20.53 0.76
N GLU A 304 4.08 -21.08 1.90
CA GLU A 304 4.26 -22.53 2.10
C GLU A 304 2.92 -23.27 2.18
N ASP A 305 1.82 -22.59 2.46
CA ASP A 305 0.44 -23.12 2.46
C ASP A 305 -0.10 -23.19 1.01
N LYS A 306 0.15 -24.31 0.35
CA LYS A 306 -0.16 -24.51 -1.08
C LYS A 306 -1.64 -24.43 -1.42
N GLY A 307 -2.54 -24.67 -0.47
CA GLY A 307 -3.99 -24.62 -0.66
C GLY A 307 -4.60 -23.24 -0.51
N LEU A 308 -3.94 -22.36 0.23
CA LEU A 308 -4.49 -21.10 0.72
C LEU A 308 -5.02 -20.17 -0.39
N VAL A 309 -4.24 -19.97 -1.44
CA VAL A 309 -4.61 -19.06 -2.54
C VAL A 309 -5.83 -19.60 -3.30
N ALA A 310 -5.84 -20.89 -3.63
CA ALA A 310 -6.92 -21.52 -4.37
C ALA A 310 -8.24 -21.50 -3.57
N GLU A 311 -8.19 -21.84 -2.29
CA GLU A 311 -9.33 -21.80 -1.37
C GLU A 311 -9.93 -20.39 -1.30
N ARG A 312 -9.10 -19.39 -1.04
CA ARG A 312 -9.55 -18.01 -0.89
C ARG A 312 -10.04 -17.39 -2.19
N LYS A 313 -9.38 -17.71 -3.31
CA LYS A 313 -9.85 -17.30 -4.63
C LYS A 313 -11.27 -17.83 -4.89
N THR A 314 -11.53 -19.08 -4.51
CA THR A 314 -12.87 -19.69 -4.64
C THR A 314 -13.89 -18.96 -3.75
N ILE A 315 -13.62 -18.82 -2.46
CA ILE A 315 -14.57 -18.19 -1.51
C ILE A 315 -14.89 -16.75 -1.94
N ILE A 316 -13.87 -15.94 -2.20
CA ILE A 316 -14.05 -14.53 -2.59
C ILE A 316 -14.71 -14.44 -3.97
N GLY A 317 -14.29 -15.29 -4.90
CA GLY A 317 -14.82 -15.33 -6.26
C GLY A 317 -16.29 -15.72 -6.30
N ASP A 318 -16.71 -16.73 -5.53
CA ASP A 318 -18.11 -17.16 -5.42
C ASP A 318 -18.98 -16.05 -4.80
N THR A 319 -18.50 -15.45 -3.71
CA THR A 319 -19.22 -14.36 -3.03
C THR A 319 -19.35 -13.14 -3.95
N ARG A 320 -18.30 -12.82 -4.72
CA ARG A 320 -18.34 -11.77 -5.75
C ARG A 320 -19.40 -12.09 -6.81
N ARG A 321 -19.34 -13.28 -7.43
CA ARG A 321 -20.27 -13.70 -8.50
C ARG A 321 -21.72 -13.64 -8.05
N ASP A 322 -22.03 -14.15 -6.86
CA ASP A 322 -23.34 -14.09 -6.26
C ASP A 322 -23.84 -12.65 -6.06
N THR A 323 -22.95 -11.78 -5.57
CA THR A 323 -23.30 -10.37 -5.36
C THR A 323 -23.53 -9.63 -6.68
N LEU A 324 -22.67 -9.85 -7.68
CA LEU A 324 -22.82 -9.25 -9.02
C LEU A 324 -24.11 -9.73 -9.71
N ALA A 325 -24.43 -11.02 -9.60
CA ALA A 325 -25.67 -11.57 -10.11
C ALA A 325 -26.89 -10.91 -9.46
N TRP A 326 -26.87 -10.74 -8.14
CA TRP A 326 -27.92 -10.04 -7.42
C TRP A 326 -28.06 -8.57 -7.85
N LEU A 327 -26.96 -7.85 -8.00
CA LEU A 327 -26.97 -6.45 -8.48
C LEU A 327 -27.62 -6.36 -9.86
N LYS A 328 -27.22 -7.23 -10.79
CA LYS A 328 -27.77 -7.30 -12.15
C LYS A 328 -29.28 -7.61 -12.13
N ALA A 329 -29.70 -8.58 -11.33
CA ALA A 329 -31.12 -8.98 -11.22
C ALA A 329 -32.01 -7.86 -10.65
N ASN A 330 -31.42 -6.94 -9.85
CA ASN A 330 -32.12 -5.78 -9.30
C ASN A 330 -31.93 -4.48 -10.14
N GLY A 331 -31.36 -4.58 -11.34
CA GLY A 331 -31.19 -3.45 -12.25
C GLY A 331 -30.07 -2.46 -11.89
N TYR A 332 -29.19 -2.82 -10.97
CA TYR A 332 -28.04 -1.98 -10.61
C TYR A 332 -26.90 -2.15 -11.60
N LYS A 333 -26.28 -1.04 -11.99
CA LYS A 333 -25.22 -1.01 -12.99
C LYS A 333 -23.85 -1.21 -12.33
N VAL A 334 -23.20 -2.32 -12.63
CA VAL A 334 -21.81 -2.58 -12.28
C VAL A 334 -20.90 -2.02 -13.38
N ILE A 335 -19.79 -1.41 -13.00
CA ILE A 335 -18.81 -0.86 -13.92
C ILE A 335 -17.74 -1.92 -14.21
N GLY A 336 -17.57 -2.26 -15.48
CA GLY A 336 -16.61 -3.25 -15.96
C GLY A 336 -16.97 -4.69 -15.62
N ALA A 337 -16.00 -5.57 -15.78
CA ALA A 337 -16.06 -6.99 -15.43
C ALA A 337 -15.04 -7.28 -14.31
N PRO A 338 -15.36 -7.01 -13.03
CA PRO A 338 -14.39 -7.09 -11.95
C PRO A 338 -13.99 -8.53 -11.61
N GLU A 339 -12.69 -8.77 -11.52
CA GLU A 339 -12.08 -10.05 -11.11
C GLU A 339 -11.38 -9.98 -9.73
N THR A 340 -11.49 -8.86 -9.02
CA THR A 340 -10.84 -8.63 -7.73
C THR A 340 -11.78 -8.85 -6.54
N ASN A 341 -11.32 -8.54 -5.32
CA ASN A 341 -12.18 -8.48 -4.14
C ASN A 341 -12.88 -7.10 -3.99
N CYS A 342 -13.07 -6.39 -5.08
CA CYS A 342 -13.89 -5.17 -5.09
C CYS A 342 -14.51 -4.95 -6.47
N PHE A 343 -15.54 -4.13 -6.50
CA PHE A 343 -16.25 -3.73 -7.71
C PHE A 343 -16.83 -2.33 -7.56
N MET A 344 -17.15 -1.70 -8.69
CA MET A 344 -17.78 -0.38 -8.74
C MET A 344 -19.24 -0.50 -9.13
N ILE A 345 -20.10 0.28 -8.47
CA ILE A 345 -21.53 0.39 -8.80
C ILE A 345 -21.78 1.85 -9.21
N ASP A 346 -22.32 2.05 -10.41
CA ASP A 346 -22.92 3.33 -10.80
C ASP A 346 -24.31 3.42 -10.17
N THR A 347 -24.45 4.30 -9.18
CA THR A 347 -25.70 4.42 -8.41
C THR A 347 -26.70 5.39 -9.05
N GLY A 348 -26.29 6.14 -10.07
CA GLY A 348 -27.09 7.23 -10.66
C GLY A 348 -27.39 8.37 -9.70
N ARG A 349 -26.77 8.38 -8.50
CA ARG A 349 -26.94 9.36 -7.41
C ARG A 349 -25.57 9.81 -6.92
N ASP A 350 -25.51 10.92 -6.18
CA ASP A 350 -24.28 11.34 -5.51
C ASP A 350 -23.73 10.20 -4.64
N GLY A 351 -22.56 9.71 -5.00
CA GLY A 351 -21.94 8.55 -4.35
C GLY A 351 -21.57 8.83 -2.90
N LYS A 352 -21.23 10.08 -2.54
CA LYS A 352 -20.95 10.45 -1.14
C LYS A 352 -22.21 10.35 -0.29
N ALA A 353 -23.35 10.78 -0.83
CA ALA A 353 -24.65 10.63 -0.13
C ALA A 353 -25.03 9.16 0.04
N VAL A 354 -24.79 8.32 -0.98
CA VAL A 354 -25.01 6.86 -0.87
C VAL A 354 -24.12 6.25 0.20
N ILE A 355 -22.82 6.58 0.22
CA ILE A 355 -21.86 6.11 1.25
C ILE A 355 -22.33 6.51 2.65
N ALA A 356 -22.75 7.75 2.84
CA ALA A 356 -23.24 8.23 4.13
C ALA A 356 -24.53 7.49 4.57
N ALA A 357 -25.46 7.25 3.66
CA ALA A 357 -26.71 6.51 3.92
C ALA A 357 -26.46 5.03 4.27
N MET A 358 -25.47 4.39 3.62
CA MET A 358 -25.02 3.03 3.95
C MET A 358 -24.35 2.99 5.32
N LYS A 359 -23.45 3.93 5.61
CA LYS A 359 -22.80 4.06 6.92
C LYS A 359 -23.82 4.23 8.06
N ALA A 360 -24.86 5.02 7.85
CA ALA A 360 -25.94 5.19 8.83
C ALA A 360 -26.71 3.87 9.14
N ARG A 361 -26.55 2.86 8.29
CA ARG A 361 -27.10 1.49 8.47
C ARG A 361 -26.07 0.48 8.94
N GLY A 362 -24.89 0.95 9.39
CA GLY A 362 -23.82 0.10 9.87
C GLY A 362 -23.02 -0.61 8.76
N VAL A 363 -23.23 -0.28 7.49
CA VAL A 363 -22.51 -0.86 6.36
C VAL A 363 -21.57 0.19 5.74
N TYR A 364 -20.28 0.00 5.93
CA TYR A 364 -19.23 0.91 5.48
C TYR A 364 -18.75 0.44 4.12
N ILE A 365 -19.15 1.15 3.04
CA ILE A 365 -18.66 0.93 1.68
C ILE A 365 -17.55 1.92 1.34
N GLY A 366 -16.84 1.68 0.25
CA GLY A 366 -15.71 2.49 -0.15
C GLY A 366 -16.10 3.83 -0.77
N ARG A 367 -15.12 4.46 -1.36
CA ARG A 367 -15.12 5.85 -1.82
C ARG A 367 -15.60 6.00 -3.27
N THR A 368 -15.75 7.27 -3.69
CA THR A 368 -15.95 7.69 -5.08
C THR A 368 -14.61 8.14 -5.70
N TRP A 369 -14.60 8.31 -7.03
CA TRP A 369 -13.53 8.98 -7.77
C TRP A 369 -14.04 10.27 -8.38
N PRO A 370 -13.22 11.33 -8.51
CA PRO A 370 -13.65 12.61 -9.06
C PRO A 370 -14.27 12.50 -10.47
N ILE A 371 -13.73 11.60 -11.29
CA ILE A 371 -14.24 11.33 -12.63
C ILE A 371 -15.58 10.58 -12.64
N TRP A 372 -15.90 9.87 -11.56
CA TRP A 372 -17.14 9.09 -11.37
C TRP A 372 -17.81 9.42 -10.03
N PRO A 373 -18.34 10.64 -9.86
CA PRO A 373 -18.90 11.07 -8.56
C PRO A 373 -20.14 10.27 -8.12
N ASN A 374 -20.84 9.66 -9.09
CA ASN A 374 -22.03 8.83 -8.84
C ASN A 374 -21.72 7.33 -8.67
N ALA A 375 -20.47 6.94 -8.77
CA ALA A 375 -20.08 5.56 -8.60
C ALA A 375 -19.41 5.33 -7.23
N VAL A 376 -19.72 4.19 -6.62
CA VAL A 376 -19.17 3.78 -5.32
C VAL A 376 -18.42 2.46 -5.46
N ARG A 377 -17.29 2.33 -4.75
CA ARG A 377 -16.56 1.06 -4.68
C ARG A 377 -17.07 0.25 -3.49
N VAL A 378 -17.25 -1.05 -3.70
CA VAL A 378 -17.63 -2.00 -2.66
C VAL A 378 -16.59 -3.13 -2.63
N SER A 379 -16.06 -3.43 -1.45
CA SER A 379 -15.21 -4.61 -1.25
C SER A 379 -16.07 -5.86 -1.09
N VAL A 380 -15.55 -6.99 -1.50
CA VAL A 380 -16.21 -8.29 -1.29
C VAL A 380 -15.92 -8.75 0.14
N GLY A 381 -16.95 -8.75 0.96
CA GLY A 381 -16.93 -9.26 2.32
C GLY A 381 -17.18 -10.78 2.39
N THR A 382 -17.45 -11.28 3.59
CA THR A 382 -17.99 -12.63 3.78
C THR A 382 -19.40 -12.74 3.17
N PRO A 383 -19.93 -13.95 2.92
CA PRO A 383 -21.32 -14.11 2.47
C PRO A 383 -22.34 -13.40 3.37
N GLN A 384 -22.11 -13.40 4.69
CA GLN A 384 -22.97 -12.71 5.67
C GLN A 384 -22.89 -11.20 5.54
N GLU A 385 -21.68 -10.64 5.39
CA GLU A 385 -21.47 -9.20 5.17
C GLU A 385 -22.09 -8.75 3.85
N MET A 386 -21.99 -9.56 2.78
CA MET A 386 -22.62 -9.24 1.50
C MET A 386 -24.15 -9.37 1.54
N ALA A 387 -24.71 -10.25 2.36
CA ALA A 387 -26.15 -10.29 2.60
C ALA A 387 -26.64 -9.02 3.31
N ALA A 388 -25.92 -8.56 4.32
CA ALA A 388 -26.21 -7.28 4.99
C ALA A 388 -26.08 -6.09 4.03
N PHE A 389 -25.01 -6.08 3.19
CA PHE A 389 -24.85 -5.10 2.13
C PHE A 389 -26.06 -5.06 1.19
N LYS A 390 -26.47 -6.20 0.63
CA LYS A 390 -27.61 -6.29 -0.29
C LYS A 390 -28.88 -5.68 0.30
N THR A 391 -29.19 -6.02 1.57
CA THR A 391 -30.35 -5.49 2.29
C THR A 391 -30.27 -3.98 2.49
N ALA A 392 -29.14 -3.48 3.01
CA ALA A 392 -28.95 -2.06 3.25
C ALA A 392 -28.92 -1.26 1.94
N PHE A 393 -28.23 -1.76 0.92
CA PHE A 393 -28.10 -1.10 -0.38
C PHE A 393 -29.46 -0.97 -1.08
N LYS A 394 -30.26 -2.05 -1.10
CA LYS A 394 -31.63 -1.99 -1.65
C LYS A 394 -32.46 -0.93 -0.92
N THR A 395 -32.44 -0.91 0.41
CA THR A 395 -33.18 0.08 1.21
C THR A 395 -32.75 1.51 0.90
N VAL A 396 -31.44 1.75 0.74
CA VAL A 396 -30.90 3.07 0.36
C VAL A 396 -31.34 3.47 -1.04
N MET A 397 -31.28 2.52 -1.98
CA MET A 397 -31.61 2.82 -3.38
C MET A 397 -33.14 2.95 -3.61
N ASP A 398 -33.97 2.27 -2.86
CA ASP A 398 -35.43 2.39 -2.94
C ASP A 398 -35.94 3.68 -2.23
N SER A 399 -35.16 4.26 -1.32
CA SER A 399 -35.54 5.53 -0.68
C SER A 399 -35.56 6.65 -1.72
N LYS A 400 -36.52 7.58 -1.63
CA LYS A 400 -36.51 8.80 -2.43
C LYS A 400 -35.17 9.52 -2.18
N ALA A 401 -34.54 10.01 -3.25
CA ALA A 401 -33.29 10.76 -3.12
C ALA A 401 -33.44 11.83 -2.02
N VAL A 402 -32.59 11.77 -1.00
CA VAL A 402 -32.51 12.84 -0.01
C VAL A 402 -32.13 14.09 -0.78
N ALA A 403 -33.01 15.10 -0.79
CA ALA A 403 -32.73 16.39 -1.40
C ALA A 403 -31.37 16.86 -0.84
N THR A 404 -30.44 17.19 -1.73
CA THR A 404 -29.17 17.78 -1.38
C THR A 404 -29.47 19.03 -0.57
N SER A 405 -29.30 19.00 0.75
CA SER A 405 -29.25 20.21 1.58
C SER A 405 -28.12 21.06 1.00
N GLY A 406 -28.46 22.26 0.50
CA GLY A 406 -27.56 23.17 -0.17
C GLY A 406 -26.28 23.32 0.62
N HIS A 407 -25.17 23.00 -0.02
CA HIS A 407 -23.86 23.38 0.47
C HIS A 407 -23.69 24.85 0.14
N GLU A 408 -23.75 25.70 1.15
CA GLU A 408 -23.24 27.06 1.08
C GLU A 408 -21.81 27.02 0.55
N ALA A 409 -21.56 27.88 -0.42
CA ALA A 409 -20.25 28.12 -1.01
C ALA A 409 -19.29 28.66 0.06
N GLY A 410 -18.61 27.78 0.76
CA GLY A 410 -17.55 28.05 1.71
C GLY A 410 -16.23 27.52 1.17
N GLY A 411 -15.34 28.44 0.82
CA GLY A 411 -13.94 28.38 0.47
C GLY A 411 -13.28 27.02 0.20
N HIS A 412 -12.69 26.90 -0.95
CA HIS A 412 -11.71 25.87 -1.33
C HIS A 412 -10.59 25.81 -0.28
N ARG A 413 -10.72 24.95 0.72
CA ARG A 413 -9.58 24.37 1.44
C ARG A 413 -9.29 23.03 0.78
N ALA A 414 -8.13 22.97 0.13
CA ALA A 414 -7.56 21.72 -0.35
C ALA A 414 -7.47 20.77 0.84
N ASP A 415 -8.33 19.75 0.86
CA ASP A 415 -8.31 18.67 1.84
C ASP A 415 -7.12 17.76 1.52
N LEU A 416 -5.96 18.10 2.12
CA LEU A 416 -4.77 17.27 2.13
C LEU A 416 -4.90 16.19 3.20
N GLY A 417 -6.05 15.53 3.25
CA GLY A 417 -6.26 14.35 4.08
C GLY A 417 -5.35 13.23 3.62
N TYR A 418 -4.27 13.00 4.35
CA TYR A 418 -3.53 11.75 4.36
C TYR A 418 -4.45 10.66 4.90
N HIS A 419 -5.40 10.20 4.09
CA HIS A 419 -5.95 8.90 4.30
C HIS A 419 -4.90 7.92 3.78
N ALA A 420 -4.17 7.30 4.72
CA ALA A 420 -3.48 6.06 4.44
C ALA A 420 -4.53 5.09 3.90
N THR A 421 -4.75 5.14 2.60
CA THR A 421 -5.58 4.16 1.90
C THR A 421 -4.69 2.96 1.71
N ILE A 422 -4.82 2.05 2.66
CA ILE A 422 -4.35 0.67 2.50
C ILE A 422 -5.06 0.06 1.30
#